data_ffca7a392f83ce395d6c85e4bba64398
#
_entry.id   ffca7a392f83ce395d6c85e4bba64398
#
_cell.length_a   1.000
_cell.length_b   1.000
_cell.length_c   1.000
_cell.angle_alpha   90.00
_cell.angle_beta   90.00
_cell.angle_gamma   90.00
#
_symmetry.space_group_name_H-M   'P 1'
#
loop_
_entity.id
_entity.type
_entity.pdbx_description
1 polymer ?
#
loop_
_entity_poly.entity_id
_entity_poly.type
_entity_poly.pdbx_seq_one_letter_code
_entity_poly.pdbx_strand_id
1 'polypeptide(L)'
;MLYTVQKTDDLNDNIKSDIAASFQSAVVDVLVEKIKKAVKLTNRSSVIIAGGVAANNFLRKEIKNLEDKNGISVYYPSMKYCTDNAAMIAFVGSKMSHEKYDIKSNARARWPLNELSLIHI
;
A
#
# COMPACT_ATOMS: atom_id res chain seq x y z
N MET A 1 -6.15 17.83 -6.00
CA MET A 1 -7.31 17.26 -6.72
C MET A 1 -8.59 18.05 -6.49
N LEU A 2 -9.16 18.15 -5.28
CA LEU A 2 -10.40 18.88 -5.01
C LEU A 2 -10.37 20.32 -5.54
N TYR A 3 -9.32 21.07 -5.22
CA TYR A 3 -9.12 22.45 -5.68
C TYR A 3 -9.06 22.59 -7.21
N THR A 4 -8.45 21.64 -7.92
CA THR A 4 -8.39 21.60 -9.38
C THR A 4 -9.79 21.41 -9.97
N VAL A 5 -10.54 20.45 -9.42
CA VAL A 5 -11.94 20.18 -9.82
C VAL A 5 -12.84 21.40 -9.61
N GLN A 6 -12.71 22.07 -8.46
CA GLN A 6 -13.50 23.26 -8.15
C GLN A 6 -13.21 24.47 -9.04
N LYS A 7 -12.02 24.56 -9.62
CA LYS A 7 -11.61 25.64 -10.52
C LYS A 7 -11.86 25.37 -12.01
N THR A 8 -12.35 24.19 -12.34
CA THR A 8 -12.60 23.79 -13.72
C THR A 8 -14.07 23.98 -14.04
N ASP A 9 -14.38 24.98 -14.85
CA ASP A 9 -15.76 25.39 -15.17
C ASP A 9 -16.52 24.36 -16.01
N ASP A 10 -15.83 23.59 -16.88
CA ASP A 10 -16.42 22.53 -17.70
C ASP A 10 -15.72 21.18 -17.43
N LEU A 11 -16.32 20.37 -16.57
CA LEU A 11 -15.85 19.04 -16.19
C LEU A 11 -16.39 17.98 -17.16
N ASN A 12 -16.00 18.01 -18.43
CA ASN A 12 -16.26 16.93 -19.38
C ASN A 12 -15.43 15.66 -19.06
N ASP A 13 -15.75 14.55 -19.70
CA ASP A 13 -15.15 13.25 -19.36
C ASP A 13 -13.66 13.17 -19.71
N ASN A 14 -13.19 13.91 -20.72
CA ASN A 14 -11.76 14.00 -21.03
C ASN A 14 -11.00 14.70 -19.90
N ILE A 15 -11.48 15.83 -19.44
CA ILE A 15 -10.88 16.59 -18.35
C ILE A 15 -10.89 15.78 -17.05
N LYS A 16 -11.97 15.06 -16.75
CA LYS A 16 -12.01 14.14 -15.59
C LYS A 16 -10.95 13.05 -15.69
N SER A 17 -10.79 12.44 -16.87
CA SER A 17 -9.76 11.44 -17.14
C SER A 17 -8.35 12.00 -16.95
N ASP A 18 -8.07 13.20 -17.45
CA ASP A 18 -6.77 13.85 -17.33
C ASP A 18 -6.43 14.18 -15.87
N ILE A 19 -7.42 14.69 -15.12
CA ILE A 19 -7.26 14.96 -13.69
C ILE A 19 -6.99 13.66 -12.92
N ALA A 20 -7.73 12.58 -13.22
CA ALA A 20 -7.54 11.29 -12.58
C ALA A 20 -6.16 10.68 -12.89
N ALA A 21 -5.73 10.74 -14.15
CA ALA A 21 -4.41 10.27 -14.57
C ALA A 21 -3.28 11.07 -13.90
N SER A 22 -3.40 12.40 -13.87
CA SER A 22 -2.42 13.29 -13.22
C SER A 22 -2.33 13.02 -11.72
N PHE A 23 -3.46 12.82 -11.07
CA PHE A 23 -3.51 12.47 -9.65
C PHE A 23 -2.86 11.11 -9.38
N GLN A 24 -3.19 10.09 -10.19
CA GLN A 24 -2.59 8.77 -10.07
C GLN A 24 -1.07 8.83 -10.24
N SER A 25 -0.58 9.56 -11.26
CA SER A 25 0.85 9.75 -11.48
C SER A 25 1.54 10.39 -10.27
N ALA A 26 0.99 11.51 -9.77
CA ALA A 26 1.56 12.20 -8.62
C ALA A 26 1.64 11.33 -7.36
N VAL A 27 0.62 10.51 -7.10
CA VAL A 27 0.63 9.57 -5.96
C VAL A 27 1.69 8.49 -6.14
N VAL A 28 1.77 7.90 -7.33
CA VAL A 28 2.73 6.85 -7.64
C VAL A 28 4.16 7.37 -7.56
N ASP A 29 4.44 8.56 -8.09
CA ASP A 29 5.75 9.20 -8.00
C ASP A 29 6.21 9.38 -6.55
N VAL A 30 5.32 9.87 -5.69
CA VAL A 30 5.63 10.03 -4.25
C VAL A 30 5.94 8.67 -3.60
N LEU A 31 5.16 7.63 -3.91
CA LEU A 31 5.39 6.31 -3.34
C LEU A 31 6.71 5.70 -3.82
N VAL A 32 7.01 5.79 -5.11
CA VAL A 32 8.27 5.29 -5.69
C VAL A 32 9.48 6.02 -5.09
N GLU A 33 9.42 7.34 -4.94
CA GLU A 33 10.50 8.11 -4.30
C GLU A 33 10.68 7.74 -2.82
N LYS A 34 9.60 7.47 -2.09
CA LYS A 34 9.69 7.00 -0.69
C LYS A 34 10.32 5.60 -0.61
N ILE A 35 9.99 4.70 -1.55
CA ILE A 35 10.61 3.37 -1.63
C ILE A 35 12.13 3.52 -1.88
N LYS A 36 12.54 4.33 -2.84
CA LYS A 36 13.97 4.60 -3.12
C LYS A 36 14.71 5.11 -1.86
N LYS A 37 14.10 6.08 -1.17
CA LYS A 37 14.67 6.62 0.07
C LYS A 37 14.77 5.54 1.16
N ALA A 38 13.75 4.73 1.34
CA ALA A 38 13.75 3.67 2.34
C ALA A 38 14.82 2.61 2.04
N VAL A 39 14.93 2.15 0.81
CA VAL A 39 15.98 1.22 0.35
C VAL A 39 17.36 1.78 0.65
N LYS A 40 17.61 3.04 0.30
CA LYS A 40 18.90 3.71 0.55
C LYS A 40 19.21 3.85 2.04
N LEU A 41 18.22 4.24 2.86
CA LEU A 41 18.41 4.46 4.30
C LEU A 41 18.62 3.15 5.06
N THR A 42 17.93 2.08 4.66
CA THR A 42 17.98 0.79 5.36
C THR A 42 19.04 -0.16 4.80
N ASN A 43 19.62 0.18 3.66
CA ASN A 43 20.52 -0.67 2.89
C ASN A 43 19.94 -2.08 2.62
N ARG A 44 18.63 -2.15 2.37
CA ARG A 44 17.91 -3.40 2.06
C ARG A 44 17.66 -3.51 0.57
N SER A 45 17.88 -4.70 0.03
CA SER A 45 17.63 -5.01 -1.39
C SER A 45 16.25 -5.64 -1.64
N SER A 46 15.48 -5.94 -0.59
CA SER A 46 14.16 -6.56 -0.71
C SER A 46 13.08 -5.63 -0.16
N VAL A 47 12.02 -5.44 -0.93
CA VAL A 47 10.87 -4.58 -0.61
C VAL A 47 9.58 -5.38 -0.74
N ILE A 48 8.71 -5.28 0.24
CA ILE A 48 7.37 -5.87 0.19
C ILE A 48 6.34 -4.75 0.07
N ILE A 49 5.48 -4.84 -0.92
CA ILE A 49 4.38 -3.90 -1.14
C ILE A 49 3.08 -4.64 -0.84
N ALA A 50 2.29 -4.15 0.11
CA ALA A 50 1.04 -4.77 0.53
C ALA A 50 -0.08 -3.72 0.72
N GLY A 51 -1.31 -4.19 0.95
CA GLY A 51 -2.50 -3.35 1.13
C GLY A 51 -3.18 -2.99 -0.19
N GLY A 52 -4.32 -2.29 -0.11
CA GLY A 52 -5.20 -2.01 -1.25
C GLY A 52 -4.50 -1.29 -2.41
N VAL A 53 -3.61 -0.36 -2.13
CA VAL A 53 -2.87 0.40 -3.17
C VAL A 53 -1.91 -0.50 -3.96
N ALA A 54 -1.47 -1.63 -3.38
CA ALA A 54 -0.66 -2.64 -4.10
C ALA A 54 -1.41 -3.33 -5.26
N ALA A 55 -2.73 -3.18 -5.35
CA ALA A 55 -3.53 -3.62 -6.49
C ALA A 55 -3.45 -2.67 -7.70
N ASN A 56 -2.88 -1.47 -7.55
CA ASN A 56 -2.77 -0.50 -8.64
C ASN A 56 -1.74 -0.96 -9.68
N ASN A 57 -2.19 -1.20 -10.91
CA ASN A 57 -1.33 -1.68 -12.00
C ASN A 57 -0.25 -0.66 -12.42
N PHE A 58 -0.56 0.63 -12.36
CA PHE A 58 0.41 1.67 -12.70
C PHE A 58 1.53 1.72 -11.66
N LEU A 59 1.20 1.65 -10.37
CA LEU A 59 2.21 1.53 -9.30
C LEU A 59 3.09 0.30 -9.51
N ARG A 60 2.52 -0.86 -9.79
CA ARG A 60 3.29 -2.10 -10.03
C ARG A 60 4.25 -1.97 -11.21
N LYS A 61 3.81 -1.31 -12.29
CA LYS A 61 4.66 -1.04 -13.45
C LYS A 61 5.85 -0.15 -13.09
N GLU A 62 5.61 0.94 -12.37
CA GLU A 62 6.68 1.85 -11.99
C GLU A 62 7.66 1.24 -10.96
N ILE A 63 7.16 0.40 -10.05
CA ILE A 63 8.02 -0.35 -9.12
C ILE A 63 8.86 -1.39 -9.87
N LYS A 64 8.33 -2.04 -10.90
CA LYS A 64 9.11 -2.96 -11.73
C LYS A 64 10.23 -2.25 -12.46
N ASN A 65 9.97 -1.05 -12.99
CA ASN A 65 11.02 -0.20 -13.57
C ASN A 65 12.11 0.14 -12.53
N LEU A 66 11.74 0.25 -11.25
CA LEU A 66 12.67 0.50 -10.16
C LEU A 66 13.53 -0.73 -9.85
N GLU A 67 12.95 -1.95 -9.87
CA GLU A 67 13.69 -3.22 -9.72
C GLU A 67 14.83 -3.31 -10.73
N ASP A 68 14.48 -3.14 -12.02
CA ASP A 68 15.41 -3.29 -13.14
C ASP A 68 16.56 -2.28 -13.08
N LYS A 69 16.30 -1.07 -12.57
CA LYS A 69 17.30 0.00 -12.50
C LYS A 69 18.20 -0.04 -11.26
N ASN A 70 17.72 -0.57 -10.15
CA ASN A 70 18.41 -0.44 -8.85
C ASN A 70 18.82 -1.78 -8.23
N GLY A 71 18.56 -2.91 -8.89
CA GLY A 71 18.94 -4.23 -8.40
C GLY A 71 18.23 -4.63 -7.08
N ILE A 72 17.03 -4.10 -6.87
CA ILE A 72 16.19 -4.48 -5.73
C ILE A 72 15.20 -5.56 -6.14
N SER A 73 14.77 -6.38 -5.19
CA SER A 73 13.71 -7.36 -5.41
C SER A 73 12.43 -6.88 -4.77
N VAL A 74 11.33 -6.83 -5.52
CA VAL A 74 10.04 -6.39 -4.99
C VAL A 74 9.04 -7.54 -4.99
N TYR A 75 8.35 -7.70 -3.87
CA TYR A 75 7.36 -8.74 -3.65
C TYR A 75 5.99 -8.12 -3.39
N TYR A 76 4.96 -8.66 -4.01
CA TYR A 76 3.57 -8.29 -3.75
C TYR A 76 2.66 -9.50 -3.71
N PRO A 77 1.59 -9.46 -2.91
CA PRO A 77 0.58 -10.51 -2.94
C PRO A 77 -0.14 -10.52 -4.30
N SER A 78 -0.78 -11.64 -4.62
CA SER A 78 -1.68 -11.66 -5.76
C SER A 78 -2.80 -10.64 -5.57
N MET A 79 -3.36 -10.11 -6.68
CA MET A 79 -4.35 -9.03 -6.68
C MET A 79 -5.53 -9.28 -5.72
N LYS A 80 -6.01 -10.53 -5.66
CA LYS A 80 -7.13 -10.94 -4.79
C LYS A 80 -6.86 -10.83 -3.28
N TYR A 81 -5.58 -10.70 -2.89
CA TYR A 81 -5.18 -10.56 -1.49
C TYR A 81 -4.68 -9.15 -1.14
N CYS A 82 -4.75 -8.21 -2.07
CA CYS A 82 -4.35 -6.81 -1.81
C CYS A 82 -5.39 -6.04 -1.00
N THR A 83 -6.67 -6.40 -1.13
CA THR A 83 -7.77 -5.82 -0.34
C THR A 83 -8.12 -6.70 0.85
N ASP A 84 -8.94 -6.19 1.75
CA ASP A 84 -9.41 -6.92 2.93
C ASP A 84 -10.03 -8.25 2.53
N ASN A 85 -9.60 -9.32 3.16
CA ASN A 85 -10.09 -10.67 2.88
C ASN A 85 -9.95 -11.57 4.12
N ALA A 86 -10.82 -12.58 4.21
CA ALA A 86 -10.84 -13.50 5.34
C ALA A 86 -9.57 -14.37 5.44
N ALA A 87 -8.89 -14.64 4.32
CA ALA A 87 -7.71 -15.49 4.32
C ALA A 87 -6.54 -14.88 5.11
N MET A 88 -6.35 -13.55 5.08
CA MET A 88 -5.32 -12.88 5.87
C MET A 88 -5.58 -13.01 7.37
N ILE A 89 -6.84 -12.91 7.80
CA ILE A 89 -7.22 -13.06 9.21
C ILE A 89 -7.10 -14.53 9.65
N ALA A 90 -7.55 -15.46 8.83
CA ALA A 90 -7.40 -16.90 9.10
C ALA A 90 -5.92 -17.31 9.21
N PHE A 91 -5.05 -16.76 8.36
CA PHE A 91 -3.61 -17.01 8.42
C PHE A 91 -3.00 -16.49 9.72
N VAL A 92 -3.29 -15.25 10.12
CA VAL A 92 -2.83 -14.70 11.40
C VAL A 92 -3.37 -15.53 12.55
N GLY A 93 -4.67 -15.83 12.58
CA GLY A 93 -5.30 -16.66 13.60
C GLY A 93 -4.64 -18.05 13.73
N SER A 94 -4.28 -18.69 12.61
CA SER A 94 -3.58 -19.97 12.63
C SER A 94 -2.19 -19.91 13.26
N LYS A 95 -1.48 -18.78 13.14
CA LYS A 95 -0.17 -18.54 13.77
C LYS A 95 -0.27 -18.25 15.27
N MET A 96 -1.39 -17.68 15.69
CA MET A 96 -1.65 -17.24 17.06
C MET A 96 -2.52 -18.24 17.85
N SER A 97 -2.79 -19.43 17.33
CA SER A 97 -3.73 -20.42 17.88
C SER A 97 -3.41 -20.93 19.30
N HIS A 98 -2.22 -20.65 19.80
CA HIS A 98 -1.79 -21.08 21.15
C HIS A 98 -2.00 -20.00 22.22
N GLU A 99 -2.39 -18.81 21.84
CA GLU A 99 -2.60 -17.73 22.78
C GLU A 99 -4.07 -17.71 23.26
N LYS A 100 -4.26 -17.50 24.55
CA LYS A 100 -5.62 -17.30 25.12
C LYS A 100 -5.98 -15.83 24.96
N TYR A 101 -6.97 -15.55 24.11
CA TYR A 101 -7.48 -14.20 23.89
C TYR A 101 -8.67 -13.90 24.77
N ASP A 102 -8.73 -12.68 25.32
CA ASP A 102 -9.94 -12.17 25.95
C ASP A 102 -10.95 -11.77 24.86
N ILE A 103 -12.10 -12.44 24.87
CA ILE A 103 -13.22 -12.20 23.93
C ILE A 103 -13.76 -10.75 24.04
N LYS A 104 -13.40 -10.02 25.11
CA LYS A 104 -13.81 -8.63 25.34
C LYS A 104 -12.99 -7.58 24.58
N SER A 105 -12.05 -7.99 23.75
CA SER A 105 -11.24 -7.07 22.93
C SER A 105 -12.11 -6.30 21.93
N ASN A 106 -12.03 -4.97 21.97
CA ASN A 106 -12.73 -4.10 21.02
C ASN A 106 -11.86 -3.81 19.79
N ALA A 107 -12.49 -3.69 18.61
CA ALA A 107 -11.81 -3.28 17.40
C ALA A 107 -11.29 -1.83 17.53
N ARG A 108 -10.03 -1.59 17.12
CA ARG A 108 -9.44 -0.27 17.05
C ARG A 108 -9.32 0.17 15.60
N ALA A 109 -10.11 1.14 15.19
CA ALA A 109 -10.13 1.64 13.80
C ALA A 109 -8.84 2.35 13.38
N ARG A 110 -8.09 2.92 14.33
CA ARG A 110 -6.80 3.60 14.11
C ARG A 110 -5.81 3.11 15.18
N TRP A 111 -5.04 2.11 14.81
CA TRP A 111 -4.00 1.59 15.69
C TRP A 111 -2.62 2.02 15.18
N PRO A 112 -1.84 2.78 15.94
CA PRO A 112 -0.50 3.18 15.53
C PRO A 112 0.41 1.97 15.32
N LEU A 113 1.16 1.94 14.22
CA LEU A 113 2.03 0.81 13.87
C LEU A 113 3.12 0.54 14.92
N ASN A 114 3.59 1.57 15.60
CA ASN A 114 4.58 1.43 16.67
C ASN A 114 4.03 0.76 17.94
N GLU A 115 2.73 0.72 18.12
CA GLU A 115 2.08 -0.01 19.22
C GLU A 115 1.89 -1.49 18.90
N LEU A 116 1.89 -1.89 17.62
CA LEU A 116 1.75 -3.28 17.20
C LEU A 116 2.95 -4.16 17.59
N SER A 117 4.13 -3.55 17.77
CA SER A 117 5.32 -4.27 18.22
C SER A 117 5.25 -4.80 19.66
N LEU A 118 4.26 -4.35 20.42
CA LEU A 118 4.00 -4.81 21.80
C LEU A 118 3.11 -6.07 21.84
N ILE A 119 2.51 -6.43 20.73
CA ILE A 119 1.83 -7.72 20.57
C ILE A 119 2.94 -8.70 20.18
N HIS A 120 3.46 -9.41 21.17
CA HIS A 120 4.43 -10.46 20.95
C HIS A 120 3.83 -11.54 20.06
N ILE A 121 4.24 -11.60 18.80
CA ILE A 121 3.99 -12.71 17.88
C ILE A 121 5.07 -13.77 18.12
#